data_047cf3f4e050fada551716289a69b588
#
_entry.id   047cf3f4e050fada551716289a69b588
#
_cell.length_a   1.000
_cell.length_b   1.000
_cell.length_c   1.000
_cell.angle_alpha   90.00
_cell.angle_beta   90.00
_cell.angle_gamma   90.00
#
_symmetry.space_group_name_H-M   'P 1'
#
loop_
_entity.id
_entity.type
_entity.pdbx_description
1 polymer ?
#
loop_
_entity_poly.entity_id
_entity_poly.type
_entity_poly.pdbx_seq_one_letter_code
_entity_poly.pdbx_strand_id
1 'polypeptide(L)'
;MSAHSETDLSPTARKFLEENTMRDIFGIPEEALDAVMATAYQLYQAGRYPEVEVLCRGLIAADHKYWWSYSLYAATLRRLGRLREAVEQLERGLVYEPNEPKLLLMRSELRAEIASQERGEPSTGGAVSETNNNDSHAAA
;
A
#
# COMPACT_ATOMS: atom_id res chain seq x y z
N MET A 1 -15.03 5.96 -30.67
CA MET A 1 -14.28 5.35 -31.02
C MET A 1 -13.07 5.35 -30.31
N SER A 2 -12.56 6.07 -29.98
CA SER A 2 -11.34 6.10 -29.34
C SER A 2 -11.25 5.54 -28.01
N ALA A 3 -12.31 5.19 -27.41
CA ALA A 3 -12.28 4.91 -26.03
C ALA A 3 -11.76 3.56 -25.66
N HIS A 4 -11.09 2.91 -26.50
CA HIS A 4 -10.80 1.58 -26.20
C HIS A 4 -9.38 1.24 -26.13
N SER A 5 -8.52 2.14 -26.12
CA SER A 5 -7.11 1.85 -26.26
C SER A 5 -6.56 0.99 -25.11
N GLU A 6 -6.98 1.23 -23.89
CA GLU A 6 -6.42 0.49 -22.78
C GLU A 6 -6.92 -0.94 -22.69
N THR A 7 -8.09 -1.20 -23.25
CA THR A 7 -8.67 -2.53 -23.15
C THR A 7 -8.42 -3.36 -24.38
N ASP A 8 -7.73 -2.79 -25.37
CA ASP A 8 -7.56 -3.45 -26.65
C ASP A 8 -6.28 -4.24 -26.77
N LEU A 9 -5.68 -4.62 -25.68
CA LEU A 9 -4.50 -5.47 -25.71
C LEU A 9 -4.89 -6.86 -26.16
N SER A 10 -4.08 -7.44 -27.05
CA SER A 10 -4.28 -8.81 -27.46
C SER A 10 -4.15 -9.75 -26.25
N PRO A 11 -4.74 -10.93 -26.29
CA PRO A 11 -4.58 -11.88 -25.19
C PRO A 11 -3.12 -12.20 -24.90
N THR A 12 -2.28 -12.30 -25.92
CA THR A 12 -0.86 -12.58 -25.75
C THR A 12 -0.16 -11.43 -25.03
N ALA A 13 -0.44 -10.21 -25.44
CA ALA A 13 0.16 -9.03 -24.80
C ALA A 13 -0.29 -8.92 -23.35
N ARG A 14 -1.56 -9.18 -23.10
CA ARG A 14 -2.09 -9.13 -21.74
C ARG A 14 -1.41 -10.14 -20.84
N LYS A 15 -1.28 -11.39 -21.33
CA LYS A 15 -0.62 -12.45 -20.58
C LYS A 15 0.84 -12.08 -20.30
N PHE A 16 1.53 -11.52 -21.29
CA PHE A 16 2.91 -11.12 -21.11
C PHE A 16 3.04 -10.08 -19.98
N LEU A 17 2.14 -9.09 -19.94
CA LEU A 17 2.16 -8.07 -18.92
C LEU A 17 1.78 -8.60 -17.54
N GLU A 18 0.95 -9.65 -17.50
CA GLU A 18 0.61 -10.28 -16.22
C GLU A 18 1.78 -11.09 -15.67
N GLU A 19 2.56 -11.71 -16.54
CA GLU A 19 3.67 -12.56 -16.13
C GLU A 19 4.96 -11.79 -15.88
N ASN A 20 5.11 -10.63 -16.51
CA ASN A 20 6.34 -9.84 -16.44
C ASN A 20 6.05 -8.45 -15.88
N THR A 21 6.95 -7.96 -15.05
CA THR A 21 6.84 -6.61 -14.51
C THR A 21 7.67 -5.66 -15.37
N MET A 22 7.44 -4.37 -15.23
CA MET A 22 8.29 -3.38 -15.89
C MET A 22 9.74 -3.54 -15.41
N ARG A 23 9.90 -3.90 -14.15
CA ARG A 23 11.22 -4.20 -13.60
C ARG A 23 11.92 -5.31 -14.39
N ASP A 24 11.18 -6.40 -14.71
CA ASP A 24 11.75 -7.50 -15.48
C ASP A 24 12.12 -7.08 -16.89
N ILE A 25 11.25 -6.30 -17.52
CA ILE A 25 11.45 -5.86 -18.90
C ILE A 25 12.67 -4.96 -19.03
N PHE A 26 12.86 -4.04 -18.08
CA PHE A 26 13.93 -3.07 -18.13
C PHE A 26 15.17 -3.47 -17.32
N GLY A 27 15.16 -4.65 -16.70
CA GLY A 27 16.32 -5.13 -15.96
C GLY A 27 16.62 -4.32 -14.71
N ILE A 28 15.59 -3.75 -14.06
CA ILE A 28 15.79 -2.97 -12.85
C ILE A 28 16.07 -3.93 -11.69
N PRO A 29 17.20 -3.79 -10.98
CA PRO A 29 17.49 -4.70 -9.88
C PRO A 29 16.59 -4.43 -8.68
N GLU A 30 16.36 -5.47 -7.88
CA GLU A 30 15.50 -5.33 -6.71
C GLU A 30 16.05 -4.31 -5.72
N GLU A 31 17.35 -4.19 -5.64
CA GLU A 31 18.01 -3.21 -4.76
C GLU A 31 17.56 -1.78 -5.06
N ALA A 32 17.26 -1.49 -6.32
CA ALA A 32 16.75 -0.16 -6.68
C ALA A 32 15.36 0.07 -6.11
N LEU A 33 14.51 -0.95 -6.14
CA LEU A 33 13.19 -0.85 -5.52
C LEU A 33 13.31 -0.69 -4.00
N ASP A 34 14.22 -1.46 -3.40
CA ASP A 34 14.43 -1.37 -1.96
C ASP A 34 14.92 0.01 -1.54
N ALA A 35 15.76 0.64 -2.36
CA ALA A 35 16.23 2.00 -2.07
C ALA A 35 15.09 3.01 -2.11
N VAL A 36 14.20 2.90 -3.11
CA VAL A 36 13.03 3.78 -3.19
C VAL A 36 12.09 3.51 -2.02
N MET A 37 11.91 2.25 -1.67
CA MET A 37 11.07 1.88 -0.53
C MET A 37 11.60 2.47 0.77
N ALA A 38 12.93 2.44 0.98
CA ALA A 38 13.55 3.03 2.16
C ALA A 38 13.27 4.52 2.22
N THR A 39 13.38 5.22 1.09
CA THR A 39 13.07 6.65 1.03
C THR A 39 11.60 6.90 1.34
N ALA A 40 10.71 6.08 0.76
CA ALA A 40 9.27 6.22 1.02
C ALA A 40 8.97 6.01 2.50
N TYR A 41 9.63 5.05 3.13
CA TYR A 41 9.42 4.79 4.56
C TYR A 41 9.88 5.97 5.41
N GLN A 42 11.01 6.60 5.05
CA GLN A 42 11.46 7.79 5.75
C GLN A 42 10.46 8.93 5.64
N LEU A 43 9.89 9.11 4.45
CA LEU A 43 8.85 10.13 4.25
C LEU A 43 7.59 9.80 5.05
N TYR A 44 7.24 8.53 5.13
CA TYR A 44 6.12 8.09 5.96
C TYR A 44 6.35 8.48 7.41
N GLN A 45 7.54 8.21 7.94
CA GLN A 45 7.86 8.54 9.32
C GLN A 45 7.86 10.05 9.56
N ALA A 46 8.16 10.84 8.52
CA ALA A 46 8.11 12.29 8.60
C ALA A 46 6.69 12.85 8.41
N GLY A 47 5.70 12.00 8.19
CA GLY A 47 4.32 12.45 8.00
C GLY A 47 4.04 13.01 6.62
N ARG A 48 4.92 12.79 5.66
CA ARG A 48 4.76 13.34 4.30
C ARG A 48 4.00 12.34 3.43
N TYR A 49 2.76 12.08 3.80
CA TYR A 49 1.96 11.02 3.22
C TYR A 49 1.66 11.19 1.73
N PRO A 50 1.36 12.39 1.21
CA PRO A 50 1.15 12.52 -0.24
C PRO A 50 2.35 12.08 -1.06
N GLU A 51 3.56 12.39 -0.61
CA GLU A 51 4.78 11.97 -1.31
C GLU A 51 4.98 10.48 -1.23
N VAL A 52 4.66 9.87 -0.08
CA VAL A 52 4.73 8.41 0.05
C VAL A 52 3.79 7.74 -0.94
N GLU A 53 2.59 8.28 -1.08
CA GLU A 53 1.61 7.72 -2.01
C GLU A 53 2.14 7.72 -3.44
N VAL A 54 2.78 8.80 -3.86
CA VAL A 54 3.37 8.90 -5.20
C VAL A 54 4.44 7.83 -5.40
N LEU A 55 5.33 7.66 -4.40
CA LEU A 55 6.40 6.68 -4.49
C LEU A 55 5.86 5.25 -4.51
N CYS A 56 4.85 4.96 -3.70
CA CYS A 56 4.24 3.63 -3.69
C CYS A 56 3.59 3.30 -5.03
N ARG A 57 2.90 4.27 -5.64
CA ARG A 57 2.34 4.06 -6.98
C ARG A 57 3.43 3.77 -8.00
N GLY A 58 4.54 4.49 -7.92
CA GLY A 58 5.67 4.25 -8.80
C GLY A 58 6.28 2.87 -8.61
N LEU A 59 6.42 2.43 -7.36
CA LEU A 59 6.93 1.09 -7.07
C LEU A 59 6.00 0.00 -7.62
N ILE A 60 4.70 0.17 -7.45
CA ILE A 60 3.72 -0.77 -7.98
C ILE A 60 3.78 -0.81 -9.51
N ALA A 61 3.94 0.35 -10.14
CA ALA A 61 4.07 0.41 -11.59
C ALA A 61 5.33 -0.30 -12.07
N ALA A 62 6.42 -0.20 -11.32
CA ALA A 62 7.67 -0.85 -11.67
C ALA A 62 7.61 -2.36 -11.45
N ASP A 63 7.03 -2.78 -10.35
CA ASP A 63 6.93 -4.20 -10.01
C ASP A 63 5.65 -4.43 -9.20
N HIS A 64 4.60 -4.82 -9.88
CA HIS A 64 3.30 -5.04 -9.24
C HIS A 64 3.29 -6.27 -8.32
N LYS A 65 4.35 -7.07 -8.33
CA LYS A 65 4.48 -8.23 -7.44
C LYS A 65 5.29 -7.93 -6.18
N TYR A 66 5.82 -6.72 -6.07
CA TYR A 66 6.64 -6.32 -4.92
C TYR A 66 5.69 -5.92 -3.79
N TRP A 67 5.35 -6.86 -2.93
CA TRP A 67 4.26 -6.71 -1.96
C TRP A 67 4.50 -5.63 -0.90
N TRP A 68 5.76 -5.28 -0.63
CA TRP A 68 6.07 -4.25 0.35
C TRP A 68 5.44 -2.91 0.01
N SER A 69 5.33 -2.60 -1.28
CA SER A 69 4.73 -1.32 -1.70
C SER A 69 3.26 -1.25 -1.35
N TYR A 70 2.54 -2.36 -1.44
CA TYR A 70 1.13 -2.37 -1.06
C TYR A 70 0.96 -2.18 0.45
N SER A 71 1.86 -2.75 1.25
CA SER A 71 1.76 -2.59 2.70
C SER A 71 2.01 -1.15 3.13
N LEU A 72 3.02 -0.51 2.58
CA LEU A 72 3.29 0.89 2.91
C LEU A 72 2.22 1.81 2.36
N TYR A 73 1.72 1.52 1.16
CA TYR A 73 0.63 2.31 0.58
C TYR A 73 -0.61 2.22 1.47
N ALA A 74 -0.95 1.01 1.91
CA ALA A 74 -2.11 0.83 2.79
C ALA A 74 -1.93 1.58 4.12
N ALA A 75 -0.74 1.52 4.71
CA ALA A 75 -0.46 2.25 5.94
C ALA A 75 -0.62 3.75 5.74
N THR A 76 -0.17 4.25 4.59
CA THR A 76 -0.28 5.67 4.24
C THR A 76 -1.74 6.07 4.05
N LEU A 77 -2.51 5.26 3.34
CA LEU A 77 -3.93 5.53 3.13
C LEU A 77 -4.69 5.53 4.46
N ARG A 78 -4.31 4.64 5.38
CA ARG A 78 -4.89 4.61 6.71
C ARG A 78 -4.64 5.93 7.44
N ARG A 79 -3.43 6.44 7.37
CA ARG A 79 -3.10 7.74 7.97
C ARG A 79 -3.90 8.88 7.36
N LEU A 80 -4.23 8.77 6.08
CA LEU A 80 -5.04 9.77 5.40
C LEU A 80 -6.54 9.57 5.61
N GLY A 81 -6.95 8.56 6.36
CA GLY A 81 -8.34 8.27 6.62
C GLY A 81 -9.05 7.55 5.49
N ARG A 82 -8.34 7.10 4.49
CA ARG A 82 -8.89 6.43 3.31
C ARG A 82 -8.86 4.93 3.52
N LEU A 83 -9.67 4.45 4.46
CA LEU A 83 -9.57 3.08 4.97
C LEU A 83 -9.96 2.02 3.94
N ARG A 84 -11.01 2.28 3.16
CA ARG A 84 -11.45 1.29 2.16
C ARG A 84 -10.43 1.14 1.04
N GLU A 85 -9.83 2.24 0.63
CA GLU A 85 -8.76 2.18 -0.36
C GLU A 85 -7.55 1.43 0.19
N ALA A 86 -7.27 1.59 1.48
CA ALA A 86 -6.17 0.85 2.12
C ALA A 86 -6.42 -0.67 2.04
N VAL A 87 -7.64 -1.11 2.32
CA VAL A 87 -7.99 -2.53 2.20
C VAL A 87 -7.80 -3.01 0.77
N GLU A 88 -8.21 -2.20 -0.21
CA GLU A 88 -8.04 -2.55 -1.62
C GLU A 88 -6.57 -2.79 -1.97
N GLN A 89 -5.68 -1.95 -1.46
CA GLN A 89 -4.25 -2.13 -1.74
C GLN A 89 -3.71 -3.42 -1.10
N LEU A 90 -4.16 -3.73 0.10
CA LEU A 90 -3.74 -4.98 0.74
C LEU A 90 -4.24 -6.20 -0.03
N GLU A 91 -5.47 -6.13 -0.54
CA GLU A 91 -6.01 -7.23 -1.33
C GLU A 91 -5.27 -7.41 -2.63
N ARG A 92 -4.82 -6.32 -3.25
CA ARG A 92 -3.98 -6.40 -4.44
C ARG A 92 -2.65 -7.10 -4.13
N GLY A 93 -2.03 -6.74 -3.02
CA GLY A 93 -0.80 -7.39 -2.60
C GLY A 93 -0.99 -8.88 -2.29
N LEU A 94 -2.13 -9.22 -1.70
CA LEU A 94 -2.44 -10.60 -1.35
C LEU A 94 -2.69 -11.48 -2.57
N VAL A 95 -2.95 -10.90 -3.75
CA VAL A 95 -3.03 -11.67 -4.98
C VAL A 95 -1.69 -12.36 -5.25
N TYR A 96 -0.58 -11.68 -4.94
CA TYR A 96 0.76 -12.18 -5.22
C TYR A 96 1.40 -12.87 -4.02
N GLU A 97 1.01 -12.48 -2.80
CA GLU A 97 1.50 -13.09 -1.57
C GLU A 97 0.31 -13.40 -0.66
N PRO A 98 -0.48 -14.42 -0.99
CA PRO A 98 -1.75 -14.66 -0.30
C PRO A 98 -1.60 -15.05 1.17
N ASN A 99 -0.43 -15.53 1.57
CA ASN A 99 -0.21 -15.97 2.95
C ASN A 99 0.72 -15.04 3.71
N GLU A 100 0.99 -13.83 3.18
CA GLU A 100 1.89 -12.91 3.87
C GLU A 100 1.24 -12.40 5.16
N PRO A 101 1.81 -12.75 6.35
CA PRO A 101 1.15 -12.44 7.61
C PRO A 101 0.93 -10.95 7.83
N LYS A 102 1.85 -10.10 7.37
CA LYS A 102 1.73 -8.66 7.57
C LYS A 102 0.52 -8.11 6.83
N LEU A 103 0.32 -8.54 5.58
CA LEU A 103 -0.82 -8.08 4.78
C LEU A 103 -2.13 -8.57 5.37
N LEU A 104 -2.16 -9.82 5.81
CA LEU A 104 -3.36 -10.40 6.40
C LEU A 104 -3.73 -9.69 7.70
N LEU A 105 -2.76 -9.40 8.55
CA LEU A 105 -3.00 -8.71 9.80
C LEU A 105 -3.50 -7.29 9.55
N MET A 106 -2.83 -6.55 8.69
CA MET A 106 -3.23 -5.18 8.37
C MET A 106 -4.66 -5.13 7.81
N ARG A 107 -5.01 -6.08 6.95
CA ARG A 107 -6.36 -6.14 6.39
C ARG A 107 -7.40 -6.38 7.47
N SER A 108 -7.09 -7.30 8.38
CA SER A 108 -8.00 -7.60 9.49
C SER A 108 -8.22 -6.38 10.37
N GLU A 109 -7.14 -5.69 10.71
CA GLU A 109 -7.23 -4.47 11.53
C GLU A 109 -8.04 -3.37 10.85
N LEU A 110 -7.81 -3.16 9.55
CA LEU A 110 -8.53 -2.14 8.80
C LEU A 110 -10.01 -2.46 8.69
N ARG A 111 -10.35 -3.73 8.45
CA ARG A 111 -11.75 -4.11 8.39
C ARG A 111 -12.45 -3.90 9.72
N ALA A 112 -11.76 -4.18 10.82
CA ALA A 112 -12.31 -3.92 12.14
C ALA A 112 -12.50 -2.43 12.38
N GLU A 113 -11.56 -1.62 11.94
CA GLU A 113 -11.65 -0.17 12.09
C GLU A 113 -12.81 0.40 11.27
N ILE A 114 -12.98 -0.07 10.03
CA ILE A 114 -14.09 0.34 9.19
C ILE A 114 -15.42 -0.03 9.84
N ALA A 115 -15.53 -1.26 10.34
CA ALA A 115 -16.75 -1.71 11.00
C ALA A 115 -17.06 -0.88 12.23
N SER A 116 -16.04 -0.52 13.01
CA SER A 116 -16.18 0.32 14.18
C SER A 116 -16.70 1.70 13.79
N GLN A 117 -16.17 2.29 12.73
CA GLN A 117 -16.65 3.60 12.26
C GLN A 117 -18.09 3.54 11.77
N GLU A 118 -18.46 2.45 11.11
CA GLU A 118 -19.83 2.29 10.63
C GLU A 118 -20.84 2.16 11.78
N ARG A 119 -20.38 1.64 12.92
CA ARG A 119 -21.22 1.58 14.11
C ARG A 119 -21.22 2.89 14.89
N GLY A 120 -20.44 3.87 14.45
CA GLY A 120 -20.32 5.14 15.17
C GLY A 120 -19.41 5.08 16.38
N GLU A 121 -18.60 4.05 16.51
CA GLU A 121 -17.66 3.90 17.63
C GLU A 121 -16.37 4.67 17.33
N PRO A 122 -15.69 5.18 18.38
CA PRO A 122 -14.41 5.85 18.15
C PRO A 122 -13.38 4.86 17.65
N SER A 123 -12.49 5.35 16.77
CA SER A 123 -11.42 4.52 16.25
C SER A 123 -10.42 4.23 17.35
N THR A 124 -10.03 2.96 17.48
CA THR A 124 -9.05 2.55 18.46
C THR A 124 -7.73 2.11 17.84
N GLY A 125 -7.56 2.34 16.56
CA GLY A 125 -6.38 1.89 15.85
C GLY A 125 -5.15 2.72 16.13
N GLY A 126 -4.33 2.95 15.14
CA GLY A 126 -3.06 3.62 15.30
C GLY A 126 -3.13 4.97 16.00
N ALA A 127 -4.23 5.68 15.85
CA ALA A 127 -4.37 6.99 16.47
C ALA A 127 -4.31 6.92 17.99
N VAL A 128 -4.95 5.91 18.57
CA VAL A 128 -4.93 5.74 20.02
C VAL A 128 -3.52 5.43 20.51
N SER A 129 -2.82 4.57 19.80
CA SER A 129 -1.44 4.23 20.16
C SER A 129 -0.54 5.46 20.12
N GLU A 130 -0.70 6.28 19.11
CA GLU A 130 0.13 7.47 18.99
C GLU A 130 -0.16 8.46 20.11
N THR A 131 -1.43 8.64 20.43
CA THR A 131 -1.80 9.54 21.51
C THR A 131 -1.19 9.09 22.84
N ASN A 132 -1.26 7.80 23.11
CA ASN A 132 -0.69 7.26 24.33
C ASN A 132 0.82 7.50 24.40
N ASN A 133 1.51 7.31 23.30
CA ASN A 133 2.94 7.54 23.26
C ASN A 133 3.28 8.99 23.52
N ASN A 134 2.51 9.89 22.93
CA ASN A 134 2.76 11.32 23.14
C ASN A 134 2.48 11.72 24.57
N ASP A 135 1.41 11.21 25.12
CA ASP A 135 1.07 11.52 26.51
C ASP A 135 2.16 11.03 27.46
N SER A 136 2.69 9.84 27.22
CA SER A 136 3.79 9.31 28.03
C SER A 136 5.01 10.22 27.94
N HIS A 137 5.33 10.68 26.75
CA HIS A 137 6.43 11.60 26.60
C HIS A 137 6.19 12.93 27.30
N ALA A 138 5.00 13.45 27.19
CA ALA A 138 4.67 14.72 27.81
C ALA A 138 4.73 14.62 29.31
N ALA A 139 4.38 13.48 29.88
CA ALA A 139 4.41 13.28 31.32
C ALA A 139 5.82 13.12 31.86
N ALA A 140 6.71 12.68 31.03
CA ALA A 140 8.09 12.51 31.44
C ALA A 140 8.85 13.80 31.45
#